data_f06d08de75a19edd497c4514699835c2
#
_entry.id   f06d08de75a19edd497c4514699835c2
#
_cell.length_a   1.000
_cell.length_b   1.000
_cell.length_c   1.000
_cell.angle_alpha   90.00
_cell.angle_beta   90.00
_cell.angle_gamma   90.00
#
_symmetry.space_group_name_H-M   'P 1'
#
loop_
_entity.id
_entity.type
_entity.pdbx_description
1 polymer ?
#
loop_
_entity_poly.entity_id
_entity_poly.type
_entity_poly.pdbx_seq_one_letter_code
_entity_poly.pdbx_strand_id
1 'polypeptide(L)'
;MPDDFGNIMLKEWLKQRKLSIDKINPVDRLTYVGSRGMGALEYEPADNEENNNYNVNISELLEVAKRVLGDKREISYNNIDKDSLSDILRIGTSVGGARAKALIAIKFNSDNRIIEIKPGDIIQPEDYSYWILKIDGANEKTLGEGEGLGKIEYVYYLLAKEAGIEMSDSRIFEENNRFHFLTKRFDRTDKGDKIHMQTFGAIAGIDYKVQKASSYETLFRVMKRLRLPYYQFEQQYRRTLFNVIARNHDDHVKNFSFLMDKEGNWKISPAYDVNYSYSPGGTWTNVHQSSINGKFDNFTRGDLLNFGKIFGIKKANHILDEVITAVNQWSKIATEIDIPKKEIEARNKVLRVNNFNK
;
A
#
# COMPACT_ATOMS: atom_id res chain seq x y z
N MET A 1 -4.53 -7.60 11.21
CA MET A 1 -3.77 -7.25 12.44
C MET A 1 -2.78 -6.16 12.10
N PRO A 2 -2.43 -5.28 13.07
CA PRO A 2 -1.38 -4.28 12.88
C PRO A 2 -0.09 -4.93 12.34
N ASP A 3 0.58 -4.24 11.43
CA ASP A 3 1.86 -4.61 10.83
C ASP A 3 2.98 -3.71 11.36
N ASP A 4 4.12 -3.60 10.70
CA ASP A 4 5.30 -2.95 11.25
C ASP A 4 5.01 -1.55 11.83
N PHE A 5 4.52 -0.61 11.03
CA PHE A 5 4.12 0.70 11.54
C PHE A 5 2.96 0.60 12.54
N GLY A 6 1.93 -0.17 12.22
CA GLY A 6 0.79 -0.38 13.11
C GLY A 6 1.17 -1.01 14.46
N ASN A 7 2.15 -1.90 14.50
CA ASN A 7 2.67 -2.46 15.77
C ASN A 7 3.43 -1.42 16.61
N ILE A 8 4.14 -0.49 15.96
CA ILE A 8 4.81 0.60 16.68
C ILE A 8 3.76 1.52 17.32
N MET A 9 2.71 1.88 16.57
CA MET A 9 1.59 2.67 17.07
C MET A 9 0.86 1.95 18.22
N LEU A 10 0.59 0.64 18.08
CA LEU A 10 0.00 -0.18 19.14
C LEU A 10 0.87 -0.19 20.41
N LYS A 11 2.19 -0.33 20.28
CA LYS A 11 3.11 -0.26 21.43
C LYS A 11 3.00 1.05 22.18
N GLU A 12 2.95 2.17 21.47
CA GLU A 12 2.84 3.48 22.09
C GLU A 12 1.46 3.67 22.75
N TRP A 13 0.38 3.24 22.12
CA TRP A 13 -0.95 3.22 22.72
C TRP A 13 -1.03 2.40 24.01
N LEU A 14 -0.42 1.19 24.03
CA LEU A 14 -0.33 0.34 25.23
C LEU A 14 0.49 1.01 26.35
N LYS A 15 1.61 1.65 25.99
CA LYS A 15 2.47 2.34 26.94
C LYS A 15 1.73 3.46 27.69
N GLN A 16 0.89 4.24 27.00
CA GLN A 16 0.04 5.25 27.62
C GLN A 16 -0.91 4.68 28.67
N ARG A 17 -1.33 3.41 28.48
CA ARG A 17 -2.17 2.65 29.43
C ARG A 17 -1.40 1.84 30.44
N LYS A 18 -0.07 2.02 30.52
CA LYS A 18 0.85 1.25 31.39
C LYS A 18 0.80 -0.26 31.13
N LEU A 19 0.49 -0.66 29.90
CA LEU A 19 0.49 -2.04 29.43
C LEU A 19 1.75 -2.33 28.60
N SER A 20 2.23 -3.59 28.63
CA SER A 20 3.35 -4.03 27.80
C SER A 20 2.87 -4.89 26.64
N ILE A 21 3.45 -4.69 25.46
CA ILE A 21 3.16 -5.48 24.24
C ILE A 21 3.44 -6.98 24.45
N ASP A 22 4.39 -7.33 25.33
CA ASP A 22 4.76 -8.74 25.60
C ASP A 22 3.67 -9.51 26.36
N LYS A 23 2.72 -8.79 26.97
CA LYS A 23 1.56 -9.36 27.66
C LYS A 23 0.33 -9.49 26.77
N ILE A 24 0.42 -8.99 25.53
CA ILE A 24 -0.70 -8.95 24.58
C ILE A 24 -0.57 -10.12 23.60
N ASN A 25 -1.52 -11.01 23.61
CA ASN A 25 -1.60 -12.15 22.71
C ASN A 25 -2.25 -11.73 21.35
N PRO A 26 -2.25 -12.61 20.33
CA PRO A 26 -2.88 -12.28 19.04
C PRO A 26 -4.37 -11.97 19.11
N VAL A 27 -5.13 -12.57 20.06
CA VAL A 27 -6.55 -12.32 20.24
C VAL A 27 -6.78 -10.91 20.79
N ASP A 28 -5.99 -10.50 21.80
CA ASP A 28 -6.03 -9.13 22.34
C ASP A 28 -5.76 -8.08 21.25
N ARG A 29 -4.86 -8.38 20.28
CA ARG A 29 -4.62 -7.50 19.14
C ARG A 29 -5.84 -7.40 18.21
N LEU A 30 -6.63 -8.46 18.10
CA LEU A 30 -7.87 -8.41 17.31
C LEU A 30 -8.93 -7.55 18.01
N THR A 31 -9.07 -7.64 19.34
CA THR A 31 -9.98 -6.76 20.09
C THR A 31 -9.60 -5.29 19.97
N TYR A 32 -8.29 -4.99 19.95
CA TYR A 32 -7.81 -3.64 19.67
C TYR A 32 -8.15 -3.16 18.24
N VAL A 33 -8.08 -4.05 17.24
CA VAL A 33 -8.50 -3.70 15.87
C VAL A 33 -10.01 -3.46 15.81
N GLY A 34 -10.81 -4.28 16.48
CA GLY A 34 -12.27 -4.13 16.55
C GLY A 34 -12.90 -4.01 15.17
N SER A 35 -13.68 -2.94 14.96
CA SER A 35 -14.34 -2.63 13.68
C SER A 35 -13.46 -1.82 12.71
N ARG A 36 -12.25 -1.40 13.09
CA ARG A 36 -11.40 -0.45 12.34
C ARG A 36 -10.56 -1.07 11.24
N GLY A 37 -10.52 -2.40 11.15
CA GLY A 37 -9.68 -3.14 10.22
C GLY A 37 -9.95 -2.84 8.74
N MET A 38 -8.98 -3.24 7.90
CA MET A 38 -9.18 -3.30 6.46
C MET A 38 -10.16 -4.44 6.12
N GLY A 39 -10.97 -4.22 5.08
CA GLY A 39 -12.00 -5.17 4.69
C GLY A 39 -13.25 -5.11 5.59
N ALA A 40 -14.03 -6.19 5.64
CA ALA A 40 -15.31 -6.26 6.34
C ALA A 40 -15.29 -7.09 7.63
N LEU A 41 -14.13 -7.64 8.03
CA LEU A 41 -14.05 -8.38 9.29
C LEU A 41 -14.06 -7.42 10.49
N GLU A 42 -14.86 -7.74 11.47
CA GLU A 42 -14.96 -7.04 12.75
C GLU A 42 -14.74 -8.04 13.89
N TYR A 43 -14.19 -7.56 14.99
CA TYR A 43 -13.83 -8.41 16.12
C TYR A 43 -14.51 -7.89 17.39
N GLU A 44 -15.20 -8.78 18.10
CA GLU A 44 -15.88 -8.50 19.35
C GLU A 44 -15.38 -9.46 20.47
N PRO A 45 -15.27 -8.95 21.71
CA PRO A 45 -15.48 -7.57 22.12
C PRO A 45 -14.39 -6.64 21.54
N ALA A 46 -14.79 -5.44 21.12
CA ALA A 46 -13.85 -4.40 20.72
C ALA A 46 -13.41 -3.57 21.92
N ASP A 47 -12.17 -3.15 21.95
CA ASP A 47 -11.70 -2.15 22.91
C ASP A 47 -12.18 -0.77 22.40
N ASN A 48 -13.43 -0.47 22.74
CA ASN A 48 -14.14 0.72 22.30
C ASN A 48 -13.76 1.92 23.20
N GLU A 49 -12.77 2.67 22.80
CA GLU A 49 -12.75 4.10 23.16
C GLU A 49 -13.80 4.84 22.34
N GLU A 50 -14.39 5.87 22.92
CA GLU A 50 -15.39 6.71 22.25
C GLU A 50 -14.89 7.08 20.85
N ASN A 51 -15.69 6.79 19.84
CA ASN A 51 -15.41 7.14 18.45
C ASN A 51 -15.59 8.67 18.28
N ASN A 52 -14.60 9.44 18.71
CA ASN A 52 -14.63 10.88 18.60
C ASN A 52 -14.45 11.28 17.14
N ASN A 53 -15.42 12.04 16.63
CA ASN A 53 -15.39 12.61 15.29
C ASN A 53 -14.75 14.00 15.36
N TYR A 54 -13.47 14.09 15.07
CA TYR A 54 -12.64 15.31 15.14
C TYR A 54 -12.05 15.66 13.77
N ASN A 55 -11.55 16.89 13.62
CA ASN A 55 -10.79 17.28 12.45
C ASN A 55 -9.34 16.78 12.57
N VAL A 56 -8.89 15.98 11.62
CA VAL A 56 -7.52 15.45 11.60
C VAL A 56 -6.54 16.53 11.16
N ASN A 57 -5.58 16.85 12.03
CA ASN A 57 -4.47 17.74 11.73
C ASN A 57 -3.29 16.91 11.21
N ILE A 58 -2.95 17.08 9.93
CA ILE A 58 -1.89 16.29 9.28
C ILE A 58 -0.50 16.63 9.83
N SER A 59 -0.25 17.89 10.21
CA SER A 59 1.03 18.28 10.82
C SER A 59 1.25 17.61 12.17
N GLU A 60 0.22 17.50 13.00
CA GLU A 60 0.29 16.76 14.27
C GLU A 60 0.50 15.26 14.04
N LEU A 61 -0.21 14.68 13.07
CA LEU A 61 -0.05 13.29 12.66
C LEU A 61 1.40 13.00 12.21
N LEU A 62 1.99 13.89 11.41
CA LEU A 62 3.39 13.79 10.98
C LEU A 62 4.35 13.88 12.19
N GLU A 63 4.09 14.79 13.13
CA GLU A 63 4.91 14.95 14.31
C GLU A 63 4.90 13.68 15.17
N VAL A 64 3.72 13.11 15.42
CA VAL A 64 3.58 11.84 16.13
C VAL A 64 4.28 10.71 15.38
N ALA A 65 4.07 10.60 14.07
CA ALA A 65 4.71 9.57 13.26
C ALA A 65 6.25 9.66 13.31
N LYS A 66 6.82 10.86 13.21
CA LYS A 66 8.28 11.07 13.35
C LYS A 66 8.81 10.68 14.71
N ARG A 67 8.09 11.00 15.79
CA ARG A 67 8.48 10.67 17.15
C ARG A 67 8.44 9.18 17.41
N VAL A 68 7.37 8.53 16.94
CA VAL A 68 7.14 7.09 17.10
C VAL A 68 8.15 6.25 16.30
N LEU A 69 8.55 6.71 15.11
CA LEU A 69 9.59 6.09 14.28
C LEU A 69 11.02 6.49 14.69
N GLY A 70 11.17 7.60 15.40
CA GLY A 70 12.46 8.06 15.94
C GLY A 70 12.84 7.31 17.21
N ASP A 71 14.07 6.80 17.26
CA ASP A 71 14.63 6.00 18.37
C ASP A 71 14.92 6.82 19.65
N LYS A 72 14.02 7.72 20.05
CA LYS A 72 14.14 8.51 21.27
C LYS A 72 13.42 7.82 22.42
N ARG A 73 14.17 7.37 23.41
CA ARG A 73 13.70 6.64 24.59
C ARG A 73 12.71 7.39 25.48
N GLU A 74 12.56 8.68 25.29
CA GLU A 74 11.55 9.51 25.96
C GLU A 74 10.84 10.39 24.93
N ILE A 75 9.60 10.04 24.63
CA ILE A 75 8.72 10.84 23.78
C ILE A 75 8.01 11.84 24.71
N SER A 76 8.34 13.12 24.60
CA SER A 76 7.60 14.18 25.27
C SER A 76 6.54 14.73 24.33
N TYR A 77 5.27 14.58 24.71
CA TYR A 77 4.10 15.08 23.97
C TYR A 77 3.62 16.44 24.49
N ASN A 78 4.55 17.30 24.94
CA ASN A 78 4.23 18.53 25.69
C ASN A 78 3.28 19.49 24.96
N ASN A 79 3.08 19.34 23.65
CA ASN A 79 2.25 20.21 22.83
C ASN A 79 1.04 19.50 22.18
N ILE A 80 0.83 18.21 22.44
CA ILE A 80 -0.31 17.43 21.93
C ILE A 80 -1.08 16.96 23.15
N ASP A 81 -2.37 17.29 23.23
CA ASP A 81 -3.18 16.77 24.33
C ASP A 81 -3.35 15.25 24.23
N LYS A 82 -3.67 14.61 25.35
CA LYS A 82 -3.70 13.14 25.42
C LYS A 82 -4.79 12.52 24.55
N ASP A 83 -5.91 13.21 24.38
CA ASP A 83 -7.04 12.71 23.60
C ASP A 83 -6.71 12.78 22.12
N SER A 84 -6.17 13.90 21.64
CA SER A 84 -5.66 14.06 20.27
C SER A 84 -4.56 13.03 19.94
N LEU A 85 -3.69 12.72 20.89
CA LEU A 85 -2.66 11.70 20.69
C LEU A 85 -3.25 10.30 20.55
N SER A 86 -4.23 9.94 21.41
CA SER A 86 -4.92 8.65 21.33
C SER A 86 -5.61 8.48 19.98
N ASP A 87 -6.28 9.52 19.52
CA ASP A 87 -6.97 9.54 18.23
C ASP A 87 -6.01 9.38 17.04
N ILE A 88 -4.87 10.09 17.05
CA ILE A 88 -3.82 9.96 16.02
C ILE A 88 -3.25 8.54 16.00
N LEU A 89 -2.96 7.96 17.17
CA LEU A 89 -2.47 6.59 17.28
C LEU A 89 -3.49 5.59 16.71
N ARG A 90 -4.76 5.82 16.92
CA ARG A 90 -5.86 4.97 16.44
C ARG A 90 -5.90 4.90 14.91
N ILE A 91 -5.93 6.04 14.21
CA ILE A 91 -6.06 6.07 12.74
C ILE A 91 -4.80 5.55 12.01
N GLY A 92 -3.64 5.57 12.67
CA GLY A 92 -2.38 5.04 12.13
C GLY A 92 -2.20 3.53 12.23
N THR A 93 -2.96 2.85 13.09
CA THR A 93 -2.70 1.43 13.45
C THR A 93 -3.30 0.42 12.49
N SER A 94 -4.35 0.75 11.78
CA SER A 94 -5.19 -0.23 11.07
C SER A 94 -4.68 -0.62 9.68
N VAL A 95 -3.64 0.03 9.17
CA VAL A 95 -3.10 -0.20 7.81
C VAL A 95 -1.75 -0.90 7.88
N GLY A 96 -1.57 -1.97 7.10
CA GLY A 96 -0.31 -2.74 7.05
C GLY A 96 0.86 -2.00 6.37
N GLY A 97 2.09 -2.49 6.61
CA GLY A 97 3.34 -2.01 6.00
C GLY A 97 4.20 -1.13 6.91
N ALA A 98 5.43 -0.84 6.50
CA ALA A 98 6.46 -0.17 7.31
C ALA A 98 6.35 1.37 7.33
N ARG A 99 5.81 1.98 6.27
CA ARG A 99 5.72 3.44 6.16
C ARG A 99 4.60 4.02 7.00
N ALA A 100 4.82 5.21 7.56
CA ALA A 100 3.80 5.96 8.29
C ALA A 100 2.59 6.24 7.41
N LYS A 101 1.41 5.88 7.90
CA LYS A 101 0.15 6.04 7.17
C LYS A 101 -1.03 6.17 8.12
N ALA A 102 -2.13 6.75 7.62
CA ALA A 102 -3.36 6.91 8.38
C ALA A 102 -4.61 6.65 7.53
N LEU A 103 -5.65 6.14 8.18
CA LEU A 103 -6.99 6.05 7.62
C LEU A 103 -7.70 7.39 7.82
N ILE A 104 -8.06 8.05 6.73
CA ILE A 104 -8.77 9.33 6.77
C ILE A 104 -10.00 9.31 5.87
N ALA A 105 -10.95 10.16 6.19
CA ALA A 105 -12.09 10.47 5.36
C ALA A 105 -11.98 11.93 4.92
N ILE A 106 -12.19 12.20 3.65
CA ILE A 106 -11.97 13.51 3.05
C ILE A 106 -13.26 14.00 2.40
N LYS A 107 -13.62 15.25 2.72
CA LYS A 107 -14.64 16.00 2.02
C LYS A 107 -13.96 16.94 1.02
N PHE A 108 -14.45 16.90 -0.21
CA PHE A 108 -14.01 17.78 -1.29
C PHE A 108 -15.09 18.80 -1.65
N ASN A 109 -14.66 19.99 -2.10
CA ASN A 109 -15.58 20.96 -2.70
C ASN A 109 -15.82 20.64 -4.20
N SER A 110 -16.64 21.47 -4.87
CA SER A 110 -16.92 21.38 -6.31
C SER A 110 -15.68 21.43 -7.20
N ASP A 111 -14.62 22.14 -6.75
CA ASP A 111 -13.34 22.26 -7.48
C ASP A 111 -12.36 21.12 -7.14
N ASN A 112 -12.85 20.07 -6.45
CA ASN A 112 -12.07 18.92 -6.05
C ASN A 112 -10.90 19.24 -5.08
N ARG A 113 -11.04 20.33 -4.30
CA ARG A 113 -10.11 20.71 -3.24
C ARG A 113 -10.55 20.13 -1.91
N ILE A 114 -9.60 19.72 -1.10
CA ILE A 114 -9.86 19.23 0.26
C ILE A 114 -10.34 20.39 1.12
N ILE A 115 -11.50 20.24 1.76
CA ILE A 115 -12.08 21.22 2.70
C ILE A 115 -12.15 20.70 4.12
N GLU A 116 -12.19 19.39 4.32
CA GLU A 116 -12.23 18.81 5.65
C GLU A 116 -11.62 17.40 5.64
N ILE A 117 -10.88 17.05 6.70
CA ILE A 117 -10.29 15.74 6.91
C ILE A 117 -10.74 15.22 8.27
N LYS A 118 -11.29 14.00 8.28
CA LYS A 118 -11.80 13.32 9.48
C LYS A 118 -11.21 11.91 9.62
N PRO A 119 -11.35 11.24 10.78
CA PRO A 119 -10.99 9.84 10.93
C PRO A 119 -11.71 8.96 9.89
N GLY A 120 -10.96 8.12 9.20
CA GLY A 120 -11.47 7.20 8.16
C GLY A 120 -11.70 5.78 8.66
N ASP A 121 -11.62 5.55 9.96
CA ASP A 121 -11.91 4.29 10.64
C ASP A 121 -13.35 4.20 11.17
N ILE A 122 -14.07 5.32 11.16
CA ILE A 122 -15.49 5.44 11.52
C ILE A 122 -16.32 5.85 10.30
N ILE A 123 -17.63 5.60 10.36
CA ILE A 123 -18.57 6.01 9.30
C ILE A 123 -18.73 7.54 9.36
N GLN A 124 -18.54 8.17 8.21
CA GLN A 124 -18.72 9.60 7.99
C GLN A 124 -19.97 9.88 7.14
N PRO A 125 -20.49 11.10 7.11
CA PRO A 125 -21.56 11.51 6.19
C PRO A 125 -21.26 11.17 4.72
N GLU A 126 -22.32 11.04 3.89
CA GLU A 126 -22.20 10.57 2.48
C GLU A 126 -21.36 11.49 1.56
N ASP A 127 -21.06 12.72 2.00
CA ASP A 127 -20.22 13.68 1.25
C ASP A 127 -18.72 13.53 1.54
N TYR A 128 -18.33 12.51 2.34
CA TYR A 128 -16.95 12.12 2.55
C TYR A 128 -16.59 10.89 1.72
N SER A 129 -15.33 10.80 1.33
CA SER A 129 -14.72 9.62 0.73
C SER A 129 -13.56 9.12 1.58
N TYR A 130 -13.29 7.81 1.52
CA TYR A 130 -12.32 7.13 2.41
C TYR A 130 -10.99 6.94 1.72
N TRP A 131 -9.90 7.32 2.41
CA TRP A 131 -8.55 7.34 1.87
C TRP A 131 -7.53 6.75 2.83
N ILE A 132 -6.43 6.29 2.29
CA ILE A 132 -5.20 6.02 3.01
C ILE A 132 -4.23 7.15 2.69
N LEU A 133 -3.78 7.84 3.72
CA LEU A 133 -2.72 8.84 3.64
C LEU A 133 -1.39 8.16 3.96
N LYS A 134 -0.43 8.19 3.05
CA LYS A 134 0.97 7.83 3.31
C LYS A 134 1.77 9.12 3.55
N ILE A 135 2.34 9.21 4.74
CA ILE A 135 2.95 10.45 5.24
C ILE A 135 4.37 10.57 4.69
N ASP A 136 4.66 11.69 4.04
CA ASP A 136 6.01 12.02 3.58
C ASP A 136 6.86 12.60 4.71
N GLY A 137 8.15 12.25 4.73
CA GLY A 137 9.10 12.73 5.74
C GLY A 137 8.98 12.09 7.13
N ALA A 138 8.21 11.01 7.28
CA ALA A 138 8.17 10.17 8.47
C ALA A 138 8.57 8.74 8.07
N ASN A 139 9.87 8.44 8.08
CA ASN A 139 10.38 7.13 7.70
C ASN A 139 11.29 6.58 8.79
N GLU A 140 11.34 5.25 8.91
CA GLU A 140 12.39 4.60 9.68
C GLU A 140 13.77 4.94 9.10
N LYS A 141 14.77 5.08 9.97
CA LYS A 141 16.18 5.32 9.58
C LYS A 141 16.71 4.28 8.58
N THR A 142 16.12 3.07 8.57
CA THR A 142 16.46 1.96 7.67
C THR A 142 15.96 2.16 6.24
N LEU A 143 14.97 3.02 6.01
CA LEU A 143 14.40 3.31 4.68
C LEU A 143 15.05 4.53 3.98
N GLY A 144 16.03 5.18 4.65
CA GLY A 144 16.69 6.38 4.18
C GLY A 144 15.90 7.67 4.46
N GLU A 145 16.55 8.82 4.38
CA GLU A 145 15.88 10.13 4.46
C GLU A 145 15.01 10.30 3.22
N GLY A 146 13.73 10.00 3.34
CA GLY A 146 12.81 9.91 2.21
C GLY A 146 11.87 11.10 2.13
N GLU A 147 12.39 12.29 1.89
CA GLU A 147 11.57 13.38 1.40
C GLU A 147 11.22 13.15 -0.09
N GLY A 148 9.96 13.37 -0.47
CA GLY A 148 9.49 13.21 -1.85
C GLY A 148 9.09 11.80 -2.25
N LEU A 149 9.06 10.84 -1.33
CA LEU A 149 8.57 9.48 -1.62
C LEU A 149 7.10 9.46 -2.07
N GLY A 150 6.28 10.39 -1.59
CA GLY A 150 4.90 10.56 -2.04
C GLY A 150 4.82 10.92 -3.52
N LYS A 151 5.69 11.81 -4.01
CA LYS A 151 5.78 12.14 -5.44
C LYS A 151 6.21 10.93 -6.28
N ILE A 152 7.20 10.15 -5.82
CA ILE A 152 7.67 8.96 -6.53
C ILE A 152 6.54 7.91 -6.65
N GLU A 153 5.82 7.65 -5.56
CA GLU A 153 4.69 6.72 -5.57
C GLU A 153 3.57 7.22 -6.51
N TYR A 154 3.34 8.51 -6.57
CA TYR A 154 2.38 9.11 -7.50
C TYR A 154 2.81 8.96 -8.97
N VAL A 155 4.10 9.13 -9.29
CA VAL A 155 4.61 8.83 -10.64
C VAL A 155 4.39 7.35 -10.99
N TYR A 156 4.62 6.44 -10.05
CA TYR A 156 4.35 5.01 -10.25
C TYR A 156 2.86 4.72 -10.47
N TYR A 157 1.98 5.41 -9.75
CA TYR A 157 0.54 5.36 -10.01
C TYR A 157 0.21 5.78 -11.45
N LEU A 158 0.76 6.90 -11.92
CA LEU A 158 0.53 7.39 -13.28
C LEU A 158 1.06 6.40 -14.35
N LEU A 159 2.27 5.87 -14.16
CA LEU A 159 2.85 4.84 -15.03
C LEU A 159 2.02 3.56 -15.04
N ALA A 160 1.51 3.12 -13.88
CA ALA A 160 0.65 1.94 -13.79
C ALA A 160 -0.70 2.16 -14.51
N LYS A 161 -1.28 3.34 -14.39
CA LYS A 161 -2.48 3.72 -15.15
C LYS A 161 -2.22 3.73 -16.66
N GLU A 162 -1.11 4.31 -17.09
CA GLU A 162 -0.68 4.31 -18.50
C GLU A 162 -0.44 2.89 -19.02
N ALA A 163 0.08 1.99 -18.17
CA ALA A 163 0.20 0.57 -18.47
C ALA A 163 -1.15 -0.17 -18.49
N GLY A 164 -2.29 0.49 -18.31
CA GLY A 164 -3.62 -0.11 -18.27
C GLY A 164 -3.90 -0.95 -17.01
N ILE A 165 -3.20 -0.69 -15.90
CA ILE A 165 -3.44 -1.35 -14.62
C ILE A 165 -4.60 -0.66 -13.90
N GLU A 166 -5.56 -1.44 -13.42
CA GLU A 166 -6.62 -0.95 -12.56
C GLU A 166 -6.07 -0.61 -11.17
N MET A 167 -6.09 0.69 -10.83
CA MET A 167 -5.72 1.22 -9.53
C MET A 167 -6.82 2.11 -8.98
N SER A 168 -6.90 2.22 -7.65
CA SER A 168 -7.73 3.23 -7.00
C SER A 168 -7.23 4.63 -7.32
N ASP A 169 -8.14 5.60 -7.31
CA ASP A 169 -7.77 7.01 -7.45
C ASP A 169 -6.72 7.38 -6.41
N SER A 170 -5.66 8.03 -6.89
CA SER A 170 -4.56 8.45 -6.05
C SER A 170 -4.15 9.88 -6.39
N ARG A 171 -3.65 10.61 -5.39
CA ARG A 171 -3.32 12.04 -5.48
C ARG A 171 -2.10 12.37 -4.65
N ILE A 172 -1.48 13.48 -4.98
CA ILE A 172 -0.58 14.18 -4.07
C ILE A 172 -1.41 15.13 -3.20
N PHE A 173 -1.14 15.10 -1.91
CA PHE A 173 -1.62 16.10 -0.96
C PHE A 173 -0.40 16.89 -0.47
N GLU A 174 -0.38 18.18 -0.82
CA GLU A 174 0.70 19.08 -0.41
C GLU A 174 0.33 19.78 0.89
N GLU A 175 1.21 19.69 1.89
CA GLU A 175 1.11 20.43 3.14
C GLU A 175 2.52 20.80 3.63
N ASN A 176 2.75 22.06 3.94
CA ASN A 176 4.01 22.58 4.49
C ASN A 176 5.25 22.13 3.70
N ASN A 177 5.21 22.25 2.36
CA ASN A 177 6.24 21.80 1.41
C ASN A 177 6.53 20.28 1.45
N ARG A 178 5.60 19.47 1.96
CA ARG A 178 5.65 18.01 1.92
C ARG A 178 4.60 17.48 0.97
N PHE A 179 4.91 16.38 0.33
CA PHE A 179 4.08 15.78 -0.71
C PHE A 179 3.65 14.39 -0.30
N HIS A 180 2.56 14.34 0.44
CA HIS A 180 1.96 13.09 0.91
C HIS A 180 1.25 12.38 -0.24
N PHE A 181 1.23 11.04 -0.20
CA PHE A 181 0.48 10.24 -1.16
C PHE A 181 -0.88 9.83 -0.58
N LEU A 182 -1.94 10.15 -1.30
CA LEU A 182 -3.30 9.73 -0.99
C LEU A 182 -3.74 8.66 -1.96
N THR A 183 -4.35 7.58 -1.47
CA THR A 183 -5.02 6.58 -2.30
C THR A 183 -6.40 6.26 -1.75
N LYS A 184 -7.42 6.27 -2.63
CA LYS A 184 -8.81 5.98 -2.25
C LYS A 184 -8.93 4.53 -1.81
N ARG A 185 -9.61 4.27 -0.71
CA ARG A 185 -9.86 2.91 -0.22
C ARG A 185 -10.83 2.20 -1.17
N PHE A 186 -10.46 1.00 -1.57
CA PHE A 186 -11.30 0.12 -2.39
C PHE A 186 -12.08 -0.90 -1.55
N ASP A 187 -11.83 -0.96 -0.25
CA ASP A 187 -12.53 -1.80 0.71
C ASP A 187 -13.68 -1.05 1.42
N ARG A 188 -14.04 0.10 0.89
CA ARG A 188 -15.20 0.92 1.31
C ARG A 188 -15.99 1.35 0.09
N THR A 189 -17.32 1.34 0.23
CA THR A 189 -18.21 2.02 -0.73
C THR A 189 -18.17 3.54 -0.50
N ASP A 190 -18.74 4.32 -1.40
CA ASP A 190 -18.85 5.78 -1.19
C ASP A 190 -19.75 6.11 0.01
N LYS A 191 -20.62 5.19 0.46
CA LYS A 191 -21.43 5.31 1.68
C LYS A 191 -20.73 4.84 2.95
N GLY A 192 -19.48 4.36 2.85
CA GLY A 192 -18.71 3.85 3.97
C GLY A 192 -18.93 2.37 4.29
N ASP A 193 -19.80 1.67 3.54
CA ASP A 193 -20.00 0.22 3.74
C ASP A 193 -18.71 -0.53 3.50
N LYS A 194 -18.49 -1.57 4.29
CA LYS A 194 -17.31 -2.41 4.22
C LYS A 194 -17.44 -3.46 3.12
N ILE A 195 -16.37 -3.65 2.36
CA ILE A 195 -16.24 -4.69 1.34
C ILE A 195 -15.26 -5.74 1.88
N HIS A 196 -15.63 -7.02 1.86
CA HIS A 196 -14.74 -8.08 2.34
C HIS A 196 -13.45 -8.13 1.49
N MET A 197 -12.32 -8.17 2.17
CA MET A 197 -10.99 -8.17 1.57
C MET A 197 -10.11 -9.23 2.22
N GLN A 198 -9.40 -10.02 1.42
CA GLN A 198 -8.33 -10.89 1.89
C GLN A 198 -7.10 -10.75 1.02
N THR A 199 -5.91 -10.72 1.65
CA THR A 199 -4.65 -10.74 0.91
C THR A 199 -4.38 -12.13 0.32
N PHE A 200 -3.59 -12.18 -0.74
CA PHE A 200 -3.11 -13.45 -1.31
C PHE A 200 -2.39 -14.29 -0.24
N GLY A 201 -1.58 -13.68 0.63
CA GLY A 201 -0.93 -14.37 1.73
C GLY A 201 -1.92 -15.02 2.70
N ALA A 202 -3.03 -14.34 3.03
CA ALA A 202 -4.07 -14.89 3.91
C ALA A 202 -4.79 -16.09 3.27
N ILE A 203 -5.16 -15.98 1.98
CA ILE A 203 -5.86 -17.06 1.25
C ILE A 203 -4.95 -18.27 1.04
N ALA A 204 -3.67 -18.04 0.73
CA ALA A 204 -2.71 -19.10 0.44
C ALA A 204 -2.01 -19.66 1.68
N GLY A 205 -2.19 -19.06 2.86
CA GLY A 205 -1.50 -19.45 4.09
C GLY A 205 0.02 -19.19 4.04
N ILE A 206 0.46 -18.14 3.33
CA ILE A 206 1.87 -17.80 3.16
C ILE A 206 2.24 -16.62 4.07
N ASP A 207 3.24 -16.81 4.92
CA ASP A 207 3.78 -15.75 5.76
C ASP A 207 4.67 -14.82 4.91
N TYR A 208 4.30 -13.53 4.84
CA TYR A 208 5.05 -12.50 4.10
C TYR A 208 6.44 -12.22 4.67
N LYS A 209 6.71 -12.60 5.93
CA LYS A 209 8.02 -12.48 6.57
C LYS A 209 9.02 -13.51 6.10
N VAL A 210 8.57 -14.55 5.42
CA VAL A 210 9.43 -15.55 4.82
C VAL A 210 9.79 -15.10 3.40
N GLN A 211 11.03 -14.68 3.22
CA GLN A 211 11.53 -14.25 1.91
C GLN A 211 11.41 -15.36 0.87
N LYS A 212 11.07 -14.98 -0.36
CA LYS A 212 11.01 -15.92 -1.50
C LYS A 212 10.05 -17.11 -1.30
N ALA A 213 9.10 -16.98 -0.38
CA ALA A 213 8.11 -18.02 -0.09
C ALA A 213 6.99 -18.11 -1.14
N SER A 214 6.96 -17.19 -2.11
CA SER A 214 5.86 -17.07 -3.06
C SER A 214 6.31 -17.08 -4.51
N SER A 215 5.33 -17.32 -5.38
CA SER A 215 5.48 -17.18 -6.83
C SER A 215 4.21 -16.60 -7.45
N TYR A 216 4.37 -15.95 -8.60
CA TYR A 216 3.23 -15.50 -9.39
C TYR A 216 2.39 -16.67 -9.90
N GLU A 217 3.00 -17.85 -10.13
CA GLU A 217 2.26 -19.07 -10.46
C GLU A 217 1.28 -19.46 -9.35
N THR A 218 1.68 -19.32 -8.07
CA THR A 218 0.81 -19.62 -6.94
C THR A 218 -0.34 -18.62 -6.86
N LEU A 219 -0.07 -17.33 -7.08
CA LEU A 219 -1.11 -16.29 -7.16
C LEU A 219 -2.14 -16.61 -8.24
N PHE A 220 -1.70 -16.96 -9.45
CA PHE A 220 -2.59 -17.30 -10.57
C PHE A 220 -3.39 -18.60 -10.31
N ARG A 221 -2.81 -19.58 -9.61
CA ARG A 221 -3.58 -20.78 -9.17
C ARG A 221 -4.66 -20.43 -8.16
N VAL A 222 -4.40 -19.49 -7.23
CA VAL A 222 -5.42 -18.97 -6.30
C VAL A 222 -6.53 -18.28 -7.10
N MET A 223 -6.21 -17.42 -8.05
CA MET A 223 -7.19 -16.77 -8.93
C MET A 223 -8.08 -17.80 -9.66
N LYS A 224 -7.47 -18.89 -10.15
CA LYS A 224 -8.22 -19.99 -10.78
C LYS A 224 -9.16 -20.70 -9.80
N ARG A 225 -8.72 -20.94 -8.56
CA ARG A 225 -9.56 -21.55 -7.51
C ARG A 225 -10.72 -20.64 -7.12
N LEU A 226 -10.51 -19.34 -7.09
CA LEU A 226 -11.55 -18.33 -6.88
C LEU A 226 -12.46 -18.12 -8.11
N ARG A 227 -12.22 -18.83 -9.21
CA ARG A 227 -12.99 -18.78 -10.47
C ARG A 227 -13.07 -17.38 -11.07
N LEU A 228 -12.00 -16.62 -11.00
CA LEU A 228 -11.98 -15.27 -11.55
C LEU A 228 -12.12 -15.29 -13.09
N PRO A 229 -12.79 -14.30 -13.69
CA PRO A 229 -12.93 -14.21 -15.14
C PRO A 229 -11.61 -13.85 -15.81
N TYR A 230 -11.48 -14.22 -17.09
CA TYR A 230 -10.24 -14.11 -17.87
C TYR A 230 -9.61 -12.71 -17.85
N TYR A 231 -10.40 -11.64 -17.96
CA TYR A 231 -9.85 -10.27 -17.95
C TYR A 231 -9.04 -9.94 -16.68
N GLN A 232 -9.38 -10.56 -15.55
CA GLN A 232 -8.62 -10.36 -14.31
C GLN A 232 -7.25 -11.07 -14.33
N PHE A 233 -7.13 -12.18 -15.08
CA PHE A 233 -5.84 -12.80 -15.34
C PHE A 233 -4.96 -11.90 -16.22
N GLU A 234 -5.51 -11.23 -17.22
CA GLU A 234 -4.79 -10.24 -18.03
C GLU A 234 -4.37 -9.04 -17.15
N GLN A 235 -5.24 -8.53 -16.28
CA GLN A 235 -4.91 -7.47 -15.32
C GLN A 235 -3.77 -7.89 -14.37
N GLN A 236 -3.82 -9.09 -13.80
CA GLN A 236 -2.76 -9.56 -12.91
C GLN A 236 -1.46 -9.83 -13.68
N TYR A 237 -1.51 -10.33 -14.90
CA TYR A 237 -0.34 -10.47 -15.76
C TYR A 237 0.34 -9.12 -16.02
N ARG A 238 -0.44 -8.11 -16.36
CA ARG A 238 0.01 -6.72 -16.55
C ARG A 238 0.71 -6.18 -15.30
N ARG A 239 0.14 -6.39 -14.11
CA ARG A 239 0.76 -6.01 -12.82
C ARG A 239 2.07 -6.74 -12.58
N THR A 240 2.12 -8.05 -12.89
CA THR A 240 3.35 -8.86 -12.78
C THR A 240 4.47 -8.30 -13.65
N LEU A 241 4.16 -8.00 -14.92
CA LEU A 241 5.12 -7.37 -15.84
C LEU A 241 5.58 -6.00 -15.37
N PHE A 242 4.65 -5.18 -14.87
CA PHE A 242 4.96 -3.86 -14.34
C PHE A 242 5.94 -3.94 -13.17
N ASN A 243 5.68 -4.83 -12.19
CA ASN A 243 6.58 -5.04 -11.05
C ASN A 243 8.00 -5.39 -11.52
N VAL A 244 8.13 -6.26 -12.52
CA VAL A 244 9.43 -6.66 -13.09
C VAL A 244 10.11 -5.50 -13.80
N ILE A 245 9.41 -4.79 -14.68
CA ILE A 245 10.00 -3.76 -15.56
C ILE A 245 10.29 -2.48 -14.78
N ALA A 246 9.37 -2.07 -13.91
CA ALA A 246 9.47 -0.87 -13.10
C ALA A 246 10.25 -1.05 -11.78
N ARG A 247 10.85 -2.23 -11.53
CA ARG A 247 11.63 -2.50 -10.32
C ARG A 247 10.83 -2.36 -9.01
N ASN A 248 9.57 -2.75 -9.02
CA ASN A 248 8.80 -2.93 -7.80
C ASN A 248 9.10 -4.32 -7.20
N HIS A 249 10.17 -4.41 -6.43
CA HIS A 249 10.67 -5.66 -5.86
C HIS A 249 9.96 -6.04 -4.54
N ASP A 250 9.13 -5.15 -3.99
CA ASP A 250 8.33 -5.43 -2.79
C ASP A 250 7.01 -6.12 -3.14
N ASP A 251 7.07 -7.05 -4.08
CA ASP A 251 5.96 -7.83 -4.61
C ASP A 251 5.63 -9.07 -3.75
N HIS A 252 5.57 -8.85 -2.44
CA HIS A 252 5.24 -9.89 -1.48
C HIS A 252 3.72 -10.16 -1.40
N VAL A 253 3.36 -11.27 -0.79
CA VAL A 253 1.99 -11.82 -0.76
C VAL A 253 0.92 -10.92 -0.10
N LYS A 254 1.29 -9.87 0.63
CA LYS A 254 0.34 -8.90 1.20
C LYS A 254 0.01 -7.76 0.23
N ASN A 255 0.78 -7.57 -0.84
CA ASN A 255 0.56 -6.52 -1.84
C ASN A 255 -0.36 -6.98 -2.99
N PHE A 256 -0.96 -8.17 -2.86
CA PHE A 256 -2.02 -8.68 -3.71
C PHE A 256 -3.23 -9.04 -2.86
N SER A 257 -4.41 -8.57 -3.25
CA SER A 257 -5.64 -8.83 -2.49
C SER A 257 -6.80 -9.17 -3.40
N PHE A 258 -7.79 -9.80 -2.80
CA PHE A 258 -9.04 -10.16 -3.40
C PHE A 258 -10.19 -9.53 -2.61
N LEU A 259 -11.21 -9.08 -3.32
CA LEU A 259 -12.45 -8.56 -2.76
C LEU A 259 -13.56 -9.56 -3.00
N MET A 260 -14.48 -9.68 -2.04
CA MET A 260 -15.66 -10.51 -2.17
C MET A 260 -16.91 -9.67 -1.94
N ASP A 261 -17.90 -9.80 -2.82
CA ASP A 261 -19.21 -9.19 -2.65
C ASP A 261 -20.09 -9.98 -1.67
N LYS A 262 -21.30 -9.48 -1.40
CA LYS A 262 -22.27 -10.14 -0.50
C LYS A 262 -22.81 -11.46 -1.04
N GLU A 263 -22.72 -11.68 -2.35
CA GLU A 263 -23.12 -12.88 -3.07
C GLU A 263 -22.01 -13.95 -3.09
N GLY A 264 -20.81 -13.62 -2.57
CA GLY A 264 -19.66 -14.53 -2.51
C GLY A 264 -18.82 -14.55 -3.79
N ASN A 265 -19.02 -13.62 -4.72
CA ASN A 265 -18.21 -13.51 -5.94
C ASN A 265 -16.90 -12.79 -5.63
N TRP A 266 -15.81 -13.40 -6.04
CA TRP A 266 -14.47 -12.86 -5.85
C TRP A 266 -13.99 -12.08 -7.07
N LYS A 267 -13.19 -11.04 -6.81
CA LYS A 267 -12.42 -10.31 -7.82
C LYS A 267 -11.07 -9.89 -7.25
N ILE A 268 -10.07 -9.64 -8.11
CA ILE A 268 -8.84 -8.99 -7.66
C ILE A 268 -9.16 -7.56 -7.19
N SER A 269 -8.47 -7.10 -6.15
CA SER A 269 -8.54 -5.68 -5.77
C SER A 269 -7.93 -4.81 -6.87
N PRO A 270 -8.21 -3.50 -6.94
CA PRO A 270 -7.31 -2.56 -7.59
C PRO A 270 -5.88 -2.77 -7.10
N ALA A 271 -4.87 -2.48 -7.93
CA ALA A 271 -3.47 -2.54 -7.51
C ALA A 271 -3.20 -1.45 -6.47
N TYR A 272 -2.34 -1.74 -5.52
CA TYR A 272 -1.92 -0.84 -4.45
C TYR A 272 -0.48 -1.14 -4.05
N ASP A 273 0.14 -0.22 -3.34
CA ASP A 273 1.54 -0.32 -2.90
C ASP A 273 2.50 -0.55 -4.08
N VAL A 274 2.20 0.08 -5.22
CA VAL A 274 2.99 0.01 -6.45
C VAL A 274 3.98 1.15 -6.43
N ASN A 275 5.25 0.83 -6.16
CA ASN A 275 6.31 1.84 -6.00
C ASN A 275 7.67 1.29 -6.43
N TYR A 276 8.65 2.18 -6.62
CA TYR A 276 10.04 1.78 -6.72
C TYR A 276 10.53 1.22 -5.38
N SER A 277 11.01 -0.01 -5.41
CA SER A 277 11.50 -0.67 -4.19
C SER A 277 12.81 -1.45 -4.37
N TYR A 278 13.45 -1.35 -5.53
CA TYR A 278 14.74 -2.00 -5.76
C TYR A 278 15.85 -1.37 -4.91
N SER A 279 16.47 -2.19 -4.05
CA SER A 279 17.58 -1.83 -3.17
C SER A 279 18.75 -2.80 -3.36
N PRO A 280 19.76 -2.45 -4.20
CA PRO A 280 20.94 -3.30 -4.38
C PRO A 280 21.64 -3.58 -3.05
N GLY A 281 21.89 -4.85 -2.75
CA GLY A 281 22.49 -5.26 -1.48
C GLY A 281 21.56 -5.22 -0.27
N GLY A 282 20.31 -4.77 -0.43
CA GLY A 282 19.31 -4.78 0.63
C GLY A 282 18.85 -6.20 0.97
N THR A 283 18.42 -6.40 2.20
CA THR A 283 17.98 -7.73 2.67
C THR A 283 16.71 -8.18 1.96
N TRP A 284 15.73 -7.28 1.74
CA TRP A 284 14.40 -7.63 1.26
C TRP A 284 14.22 -7.41 -0.23
N THR A 285 14.60 -6.27 -0.76
CA THR A 285 14.22 -5.82 -2.10
C THR A 285 15.40 -5.77 -3.09
N ASN A 286 16.48 -6.50 -2.83
CA ASN A 286 17.55 -6.68 -3.81
C ASN A 286 17.09 -7.55 -5.00
N VAL A 287 16.13 -8.46 -4.78
CA VAL A 287 15.41 -9.24 -5.79
C VAL A 287 13.93 -9.21 -5.51
N HIS A 288 13.11 -9.70 -6.43
CA HIS A 288 11.67 -9.86 -6.23
C HIS A 288 11.35 -10.80 -5.07
N GLN A 289 10.20 -10.58 -4.38
CA GLN A 289 9.72 -11.48 -3.34
C GLN A 289 8.88 -12.64 -3.91
N SER A 290 8.33 -12.47 -5.11
CA SER A 290 7.59 -13.50 -5.83
C SER A 290 8.35 -13.95 -7.09
N SER A 291 8.55 -15.25 -7.28
CA SER A 291 9.26 -15.80 -8.44
C SER A 291 8.36 -15.88 -9.68
N ILE A 292 9.00 -15.91 -10.85
CA ILE A 292 8.43 -16.33 -12.13
C ILE A 292 9.30 -17.44 -12.68
N ASN A 293 8.73 -18.60 -13.01
CA ASN A 293 9.46 -19.80 -13.46
C ASN A 293 10.63 -20.17 -12.53
N GLY A 294 10.44 -19.98 -11.19
CA GLY A 294 11.45 -20.25 -10.17
C GLY A 294 12.56 -19.20 -10.06
N LYS A 295 12.57 -18.15 -10.88
CA LYS A 295 13.53 -17.05 -10.83
C LYS A 295 12.98 -15.91 -10.00
N PHE A 296 13.84 -15.24 -9.23
CA PHE A 296 13.52 -14.03 -8.46
C PHE A 296 14.15 -12.76 -9.07
N ASP A 297 14.99 -12.90 -10.07
CA ASP A 297 15.60 -11.82 -10.84
C ASP A 297 16.09 -12.37 -12.20
N ASN A 298 16.75 -11.50 -13.00
CA ASN A 298 17.33 -11.85 -14.31
C ASN A 298 16.31 -12.49 -15.27
N PHE A 299 15.08 -11.99 -15.24
CA PHE A 299 14.04 -12.43 -16.16
C PHE A 299 14.41 -12.04 -17.60
N THR A 300 14.16 -12.96 -18.51
CA THR A 300 14.22 -12.71 -19.96
C THR A 300 12.82 -12.43 -20.50
N ARG A 301 12.72 -11.86 -21.70
CA ARG A 301 11.44 -11.74 -22.41
C ARG A 301 10.76 -13.12 -22.57
N GLY A 302 11.56 -14.16 -22.87
CA GLY A 302 11.07 -15.53 -22.96
C GLY A 302 10.44 -16.06 -21.67
N ASP A 303 11.02 -15.75 -20.50
CA ASP A 303 10.45 -16.14 -19.21
C ASP A 303 9.06 -15.52 -19.00
N LEU A 304 8.92 -14.22 -19.29
CA LEU A 304 7.67 -13.50 -19.13
C LEU A 304 6.58 -13.99 -20.09
N LEU A 305 6.93 -14.22 -21.35
CA LEU A 305 5.99 -14.75 -22.35
C LEU A 305 5.59 -16.20 -22.04
N ASN A 306 6.54 -17.04 -21.59
CA ASN A 306 6.25 -18.42 -21.18
C ASN A 306 5.28 -18.44 -19.97
N PHE A 307 5.50 -17.57 -18.99
CA PHE A 307 4.56 -17.40 -17.87
C PHE A 307 3.15 -17.05 -18.37
N GLY A 308 3.02 -16.07 -19.26
CA GLY A 308 1.75 -15.73 -19.90
C GLY A 308 1.12 -16.92 -20.62
N LYS A 309 1.91 -17.70 -21.37
CA LYS A 309 1.45 -18.91 -22.08
C LYS A 309 0.90 -19.98 -21.13
N ILE A 310 1.59 -20.26 -20.02
CA ILE A 310 1.17 -21.23 -18.99
C ILE A 310 -0.24 -20.91 -18.46
N PHE A 311 -0.56 -19.65 -18.30
CA PHE A 311 -1.85 -19.18 -17.76
C PHE A 311 -2.84 -18.74 -18.85
N GLY A 312 -2.55 -19.01 -20.12
CA GLY A 312 -3.44 -18.80 -21.24
C GLY A 312 -3.68 -17.33 -21.60
N ILE A 313 -2.71 -16.46 -21.34
CA ILE A 313 -2.80 -15.03 -21.69
C ILE A 313 -2.63 -14.88 -23.20
N LYS A 314 -3.73 -14.65 -23.91
CA LYS A 314 -3.77 -14.64 -25.38
C LYS A 314 -2.91 -13.53 -25.99
N LYS A 315 -2.88 -12.33 -25.36
CA LYS A 315 -2.16 -11.15 -25.83
C LYS A 315 -0.86 -10.88 -25.05
N ALA A 316 -0.21 -11.92 -24.52
CA ALA A 316 0.94 -11.77 -23.62
C ALA A 316 2.05 -10.86 -24.18
N ASN A 317 2.41 -11.00 -25.45
CA ASN A 317 3.44 -10.17 -26.10
C ASN A 317 2.99 -8.70 -26.23
N HIS A 318 1.75 -8.46 -26.62
CA HIS A 318 1.20 -7.11 -26.75
C HIS A 318 1.14 -6.40 -25.39
N ILE A 319 0.64 -7.09 -24.35
CA ILE A 319 0.62 -6.56 -22.98
C ILE A 319 2.02 -6.23 -22.48
N LEU A 320 3.02 -7.08 -22.80
CA LEU A 320 4.40 -6.81 -22.42
C LEU A 320 4.92 -5.53 -23.09
N ASP A 321 4.66 -5.35 -24.38
CA ASP A 321 5.09 -4.16 -25.14
C ASP A 321 4.39 -2.88 -24.61
N GLU A 322 3.11 -2.95 -24.26
CA GLU A 322 2.35 -1.85 -23.63
C GLU A 322 2.97 -1.43 -22.29
N VAL A 323 3.30 -2.41 -21.43
CA VAL A 323 3.90 -2.12 -20.11
C VAL A 323 5.31 -1.53 -20.27
N ILE A 324 6.12 -2.05 -21.21
CA ILE A 324 7.44 -1.45 -21.52
C ILE A 324 7.27 0.00 -21.94
N THR A 325 6.33 0.28 -22.85
CA THR A 325 6.05 1.62 -23.36
C THR A 325 5.64 2.58 -22.22
N ALA A 326 4.76 2.13 -21.34
CA ALA A 326 4.32 2.93 -20.19
C ALA A 326 5.47 3.24 -19.23
N VAL A 327 6.27 2.23 -18.84
CA VAL A 327 7.40 2.45 -17.92
C VAL A 327 8.48 3.33 -18.53
N ASN A 328 8.64 3.31 -19.86
CA ASN A 328 9.56 4.18 -20.58
C ASN A 328 9.20 5.68 -20.46
N GLN A 329 7.95 6.02 -20.07
CA GLN A 329 7.54 7.40 -19.78
C GLN A 329 8.06 7.92 -18.43
N TRP A 330 8.79 7.11 -17.65
CA TRP A 330 9.29 7.47 -16.31
C TRP A 330 9.92 8.87 -16.29
N SER A 331 10.94 9.14 -17.13
CA SER A 331 11.65 10.41 -17.10
C SER A 331 10.75 11.60 -17.43
N LYS A 332 9.80 11.44 -18.35
CA LYS A 332 8.85 12.48 -18.74
C LYS A 332 7.91 12.79 -17.56
N ILE A 333 7.19 11.78 -17.07
CA ILE A 333 6.19 11.98 -16.01
C ILE A 333 6.86 12.45 -14.72
N ALA A 334 8.02 11.90 -14.36
CA ALA A 334 8.77 12.34 -13.19
C ALA A 334 9.22 13.79 -13.26
N THR A 335 9.57 14.30 -14.47
CA THR A 335 9.88 15.71 -14.67
C THR A 335 8.64 16.59 -14.51
N GLU A 336 7.49 16.18 -15.02
CA GLU A 336 6.21 16.90 -14.88
C GLU A 336 5.74 17.00 -13.41
N ILE A 337 6.18 16.07 -12.55
CA ILE A 337 5.89 16.04 -11.10
C ILE A 337 7.00 16.70 -10.26
N ASP A 338 7.96 17.35 -10.89
CA ASP A 338 9.11 17.99 -10.22
C ASP A 338 9.93 17.03 -9.33
N ILE A 339 10.18 15.81 -9.80
CA ILE A 339 11.17 14.93 -9.18
C ILE A 339 12.58 15.46 -9.49
N PRO A 340 13.50 15.52 -8.51
CA PRO A 340 14.87 15.98 -8.76
C PRO A 340 15.56 15.18 -9.86
N LYS A 341 16.25 15.88 -10.78
CA LYS A 341 16.92 15.28 -11.95
C LYS A 341 17.83 14.10 -11.57
N LYS A 342 18.58 14.22 -10.47
CA LYS A 342 19.45 13.15 -9.94
C LYS A 342 18.66 11.88 -9.65
N GLU A 343 17.46 12.00 -9.06
CA GLU A 343 16.57 10.89 -8.74
C GLU A 343 15.96 10.27 -10.00
N ILE A 344 15.62 11.10 -10.99
CA ILE A 344 15.13 10.62 -12.29
C ILE A 344 16.20 9.78 -12.98
N GLU A 345 17.42 10.30 -13.09
CA GLU A 345 18.54 9.62 -13.74
C GLU A 345 18.95 8.33 -13.03
N ALA A 346 18.96 8.33 -11.68
CA ALA A 346 19.31 7.16 -10.89
C ALA A 346 18.34 6.00 -11.16
N ARG A 347 17.03 6.26 -11.18
CA ARG A 347 16.03 5.21 -11.46
C ARG A 347 16.01 4.81 -12.92
N ASN A 348 16.17 5.74 -13.84
CA ASN A 348 16.18 5.45 -15.26
C ASN A 348 17.29 4.45 -15.66
N LYS A 349 18.45 4.49 -14.98
CA LYS A 349 19.55 3.55 -15.19
C LYS A 349 19.23 2.11 -14.80
N VAL A 350 18.30 1.91 -13.89
CA VAL A 350 17.99 0.58 -13.33
C VAL A 350 16.65 0.03 -13.78
N LEU A 351 15.74 0.85 -14.33
CA LEU A 351 14.52 0.38 -14.96
C LEU A 351 14.85 -0.60 -16.09
N ARG A 352 14.03 -1.65 -16.24
CA ARG A 352 14.31 -2.76 -17.18
C ARG A 352 13.70 -2.57 -18.56
N VAL A 353 13.44 -1.34 -18.97
CA VAL A 353 12.80 -1.04 -20.27
C VAL A 353 13.59 -1.66 -21.43
N ASN A 354 14.92 -1.49 -21.43
CA ASN A 354 15.79 -1.98 -22.51
C ASN A 354 16.06 -3.48 -22.43
N ASN A 355 15.86 -4.13 -21.31
CA ASN A 355 16.16 -5.54 -21.11
C ASN A 355 15.21 -6.47 -21.89
N PHE A 356 14.06 -5.95 -22.29
CA PHE A 356 13.00 -6.73 -22.94
C PHE A 356 12.67 -6.25 -24.35
N ASN A 357 13.47 -5.32 -24.92
CA ASN A 357 13.37 -4.93 -26.33
C ASN A 357 13.68 -6.16 -27.21
N LYS A 358 13.04 -6.21 -28.38
CA LYS A 358 13.18 -7.31 -29.36
C LYS A 358 14.58 -7.38 -29.91
#